data_7c6c4a1ea8e90bfee3940db8b6609d9f
#
_entry.id   7c6c4a1ea8e90bfee3940db8b6609d9f
#
_cell.length_a   1.000
_cell.length_b   1.000
_cell.length_c   1.000
_cell.angle_alpha   90.00
_cell.angle_beta   90.00
_cell.angle_gamma   90.00
#
_symmetry.space_group_name_H-M   'P 1'
#
loop_
_entity.id
_entity.type
_entity.pdbx_description
1 polymer ?
#
loop_
_entity_poly.entity_id
_entity_poly.type
_entity_poly.pdbx_seq_one_letter_code
_entity_poly.pdbx_strand_id
1 'polypeptide(L)'
;MTDTFQDEAQIRSILDDGAKALYTKDADAMVAHYADDIVVANLAPPLRNKASEGRNKGVLEQWFDTWSGPINLELRDVHIEISGNLAFAYGVSRMSGTKRNGERPDIWTRVTHCFRKERGEWKIAHLHDSVPFYMDGSYRAATDLKP
;
A
#
# COMPACT_ATOMS: atom_id res chain seq x y z
N MET A 1 9.38 -2.76 28.24
CA MET A 1 8.89 -1.43 27.82
C MET A 1 9.20 -1.23 26.37
N THR A 2 8.20 -1.02 25.53
CA THR A 2 8.39 -0.79 24.09
C THR A 2 8.91 0.63 23.89
N ASP A 3 9.98 0.75 23.12
CA ASP A 3 10.47 2.07 22.73
C ASP A 3 9.64 2.54 21.52
N THR A 4 8.67 3.41 21.78
CA THR A 4 7.78 3.96 20.76
C THR A 4 8.54 4.65 19.62
N PHE A 5 9.69 5.24 19.91
CA PHE A 5 10.54 5.87 18.90
C PHE A 5 11.11 4.82 17.94
N GLN A 6 11.61 3.69 18.47
CA GLN A 6 12.09 2.58 17.65
C GLN A 6 10.95 1.95 16.85
N ASP A 7 9.80 1.77 17.46
CA ASP A 7 8.62 1.23 16.78
C ASP A 7 8.20 2.12 15.61
N GLU A 8 8.15 3.42 15.80
CA GLU A 8 7.83 4.36 14.72
C GLU A 8 8.87 4.30 13.59
N ALA A 9 10.16 4.25 13.93
CA ALA A 9 11.22 4.13 12.93
C ALA A 9 11.11 2.84 12.12
N GLN A 10 10.77 1.72 12.76
CA GLN A 10 10.55 0.45 12.07
C GLN A 10 9.34 0.52 11.13
N ILE A 11 8.24 1.11 11.57
CA ILE A 11 7.04 1.26 10.73
C ILE A 11 7.34 2.14 9.51
N ARG A 12 8.06 3.25 9.69
CA ARG A 12 8.49 4.10 8.57
C ARG A 12 9.38 3.34 7.60
N SER A 13 10.29 2.52 8.12
CA SER A 13 11.15 1.67 7.28
C SER A 13 10.35 0.66 6.46
N ILE A 14 9.29 0.07 7.03
CA ILE A 14 8.39 -0.84 6.30
C ILE A 14 7.68 -0.10 5.15
N LEU A 15 7.22 1.11 5.40
CA LEU A 15 6.59 1.93 4.36
C LEU A 15 7.58 2.28 3.24
N ASP A 16 8.81 2.62 3.58
CA ASP A 16 9.86 2.90 2.60
C ASP A 16 10.22 1.65 1.78
N ASP A 17 10.30 0.49 2.42
CA ASP A 17 10.55 -0.78 1.75
C ASP A 17 9.45 -1.10 0.73
N GLY A 18 8.19 -0.81 1.07
CA GLY A 18 7.07 -0.97 0.15
C GLY A 18 7.20 -0.10 -1.09
N ALA A 19 7.60 1.16 -0.92
CA ALA A 19 7.83 2.08 -2.03
C ALA A 19 8.98 1.59 -2.93
N LYS A 20 10.06 1.11 -2.34
CA LYS A 20 11.20 0.53 -3.08
C LYS A 20 10.80 -0.73 -3.85
N ALA A 21 9.99 -1.59 -3.23
CA ALA A 21 9.51 -2.82 -3.85
C ALA A 21 8.67 -2.54 -5.10
N LEU A 22 7.85 -1.50 -5.07
CA LEU A 22 7.09 -1.05 -6.23
C LEU A 22 8.03 -0.49 -7.31
N TYR A 23 8.97 0.35 -6.93
CA TYR A 23 9.91 0.95 -7.86
C TYR A 23 10.71 -0.11 -8.62
N THR A 24 11.20 -1.12 -7.92
CA THR A 24 11.98 -2.22 -8.50
C THR A 24 11.11 -3.36 -9.03
N LYS A 25 9.81 -3.34 -8.80
CA LYS A 25 8.86 -4.41 -9.15
C LYS A 25 9.29 -5.75 -8.56
N ASP A 26 9.64 -5.75 -7.28
CA ASP A 26 10.09 -6.91 -6.52
C ASP A 26 8.93 -7.47 -5.69
N ALA A 27 8.33 -8.55 -6.17
CA ALA A 27 7.17 -9.16 -5.52
C ALA A 27 7.53 -9.76 -4.14
N ASP A 28 8.70 -10.35 -3.99
CA ASP A 28 9.15 -10.90 -2.70
C ASP A 28 9.29 -9.80 -1.65
N ALA A 29 9.94 -8.69 -2.02
CA ALA A 29 10.09 -7.53 -1.14
C ALA A 29 8.74 -6.90 -0.79
N MET A 30 7.80 -6.88 -1.74
CA MET A 30 6.47 -6.29 -1.53
C MET A 30 5.69 -7.02 -0.45
N VAL A 31 5.75 -8.35 -0.41
CA VAL A 31 5.00 -9.15 0.56
C VAL A 31 5.79 -9.50 1.82
N ALA A 32 7.07 -9.13 1.89
CA ALA A 32 7.95 -9.51 2.99
C ALA A 32 7.45 -9.06 4.37
N HIS A 33 6.80 -7.90 4.43
CA HIS A 33 6.29 -7.33 5.68
C HIS A 33 4.81 -7.64 5.92
N TYR A 34 4.17 -8.43 5.07
CA TYR A 34 2.76 -8.79 5.23
C TYR A 34 2.60 -9.86 6.30
N ALA A 35 1.63 -9.66 7.19
CA ALA A 35 1.22 -10.70 8.12
C ALA A 35 0.63 -11.89 7.36
N ASP A 36 0.71 -13.10 7.95
CA ASP A 36 0.21 -14.31 7.30
C ASP A 36 -1.30 -14.27 7.04
N ASP A 37 -2.04 -13.51 7.85
CA ASP A 37 -3.49 -13.37 7.77
C ASP A 37 -3.94 -12.01 7.22
N ILE A 38 -3.08 -11.31 6.51
CA ILE A 38 -3.38 -9.97 5.97
C ILE A 38 -4.67 -9.96 5.15
N VAL A 39 -5.42 -8.88 5.27
CA VAL A 39 -6.55 -8.57 4.38
C VAL A 39 -6.24 -7.26 3.67
N VAL A 40 -6.34 -7.27 2.35
CA VAL A 40 -5.99 -6.12 1.50
C VAL A 40 -7.24 -5.65 0.74
N ALA A 41 -7.54 -4.35 0.83
CA ALA A 41 -8.55 -3.71 0.03
C ALA A 41 -7.85 -2.78 -0.98
N ASN A 42 -7.67 -3.28 -2.19
CA ASN A 42 -7.03 -2.55 -3.28
C ASN A 42 -8.01 -1.64 -4.01
N LEU A 43 -7.49 -0.80 -4.90
CA LEU A 43 -8.32 0.03 -5.78
C LEU A 43 -9.16 -0.81 -6.75
N ALA A 44 -8.59 -1.91 -7.23
CA ALA A 44 -9.25 -2.81 -8.16
C ALA A 44 -10.16 -3.80 -7.42
N PRO A 45 -11.22 -4.31 -8.09
CA PRO A 45 -12.01 -5.40 -7.55
C PRO A 45 -11.15 -6.63 -7.19
N PRO A 46 -11.58 -7.45 -6.25
CA PRO A 46 -12.86 -7.46 -5.51
C PRO A 46 -12.88 -6.42 -4.37
N LEU A 47 -13.94 -6.41 -3.57
CA LEU A 47 -14.03 -5.50 -2.42
C LEU A 47 -12.88 -5.66 -1.43
N ARG A 48 -12.38 -6.87 -1.29
CA ARG A 48 -11.19 -7.18 -0.47
C ARG A 48 -10.60 -8.51 -0.87
N ASN A 49 -9.29 -8.64 -0.65
CA ASN A 49 -8.55 -9.88 -0.85
C ASN A 49 -8.13 -10.47 0.48
N LYS A 50 -8.33 -11.77 0.66
CA LYS A 50 -7.76 -12.53 1.78
C LYS A 50 -6.26 -12.71 1.57
N ALA A 51 -5.58 -13.24 2.59
CA ALA A 51 -4.14 -13.46 2.55
C ALA A 51 -3.69 -14.33 1.36
N SER A 52 -4.49 -15.34 1.00
CA SER A 52 -4.18 -16.22 -0.13
C SER A 52 -4.09 -15.48 -1.47
N GLU A 53 -4.85 -14.40 -1.63
CA GLU A 53 -4.81 -13.55 -2.83
C GLU A 53 -3.88 -12.36 -2.64
N GLY A 54 -3.98 -11.67 -1.47
CA GLY A 54 -3.20 -10.47 -1.18
C GLY A 54 -1.70 -10.71 -1.08
N ARG A 55 -1.29 -11.93 -0.76
CA ARG A 55 0.11 -12.35 -0.70
C ARG A 55 0.56 -13.15 -1.92
N ASN A 56 -0.27 -13.27 -2.94
CA ASN A 56 0.04 -14.06 -4.14
C ASN A 56 1.04 -13.33 -5.02
N LYS A 57 2.30 -13.75 -4.95
CA LYS A 57 3.39 -13.15 -5.71
C LYS A 57 3.19 -13.29 -7.22
N GLY A 58 2.62 -14.39 -7.69
CA GLY A 58 2.36 -14.60 -9.12
C GLY A 58 1.40 -13.57 -9.69
N VAL A 59 0.33 -13.25 -8.96
CA VAL A 59 -0.62 -12.21 -9.36
C VAL A 59 0.06 -10.83 -9.36
N LEU A 60 0.88 -10.57 -8.34
CA LEU A 60 1.62 -9.31 -8.24
C LEU A 60 2.63 -9.16 -9.39
N GLU A 61 3.34 -10.23 -9.73
CA GLU A 61 4.28 -10.24 -10.85
C GLU A 61 3.58 -9.99 -12.20
N GLN A 62 2.39 -10.57 -12.40
CA GLN A 62 1.57 -10.31 -13.60
C GLN A 62 1.21 -8.82 -13.70
N TRP A 63 0.85 -8.21 -12.58
CA TRP A 63 0.55 -6.78 -12.57
C TRP A 63 1.80 -5.94 -12.83
N PHE A 64 2.94 -6.30 -12.22
CA PHE A 64 4.22 -5.63 -12.48
C PHE A 64 4.60 -5.68 -13.97
N ASP A 65 4.32 -6.79 -14.64
CA ASP A 65 4.62 -6.96 -16.07
C ASP A 65 3.81 -6.02 -16.97
N THR A 66 2.73 -5.44 -16.48
CA THR A 66 1.97 -4.44 -17.24
C THR A 66 2.65 -3.07 -17.30
N TRP A 67 3.70 -2.87 -16.52
CA TRP A 67 4.46 -1.62 -16.48
C TRP A 67 5.74 -1.73 -17.28
N SER A 68 6.04 -0.70 -18.11
CA SER A 68 7.27 -0.68 -18.93
C SER A 68 8.49 -0.18 -18.18
N GLY A 69 8.31 0.42 -17.01
CA GLY A 69 9.38 0.98 -16.20
C GLY A 69 9.06 0.88 -14.71
N PRO A 70 9.74 1.64 -13.88
CA PRO A 70 9.48 1.63 -12.45
C PRO A 70 8.08 2.17 -12.14
N ILE A 71 7.52 1.70 -11.02
CA ILE A 71 6.28 2.23 -10.46
C ILE A 71 6.70 3.17 -9.32
N ASN A 72 6.39 4.45 -9.47
CA ASN A 72 6.71 5.44 -8.45
C ASN A 72 5.59 5.49 -7.41
N LEU A 73 5.95 5.39 -6.15
CA LEU A 73 5.04 5.59 -5.03
C LEU A 73 5.59 6.68 -4.13
N GLU A 74 4.81 7.72 -3.92
CA GLU A 74 5.09 8.79 -2.96
C GLU A 74 4.03 8.73 -1.86
N LEU A 75 4.48 8.68 -0.60
CA LEU A 75 3.60 8.82 0.55
C LEU A 75 3.72 10.25 1.09
N ARG A 76 2.60 10.88 1.37
CA ARG A 76 2.55 12.27 1.87
C ARG A 76 1.61 12.38 3.06
N ASP A 77 2.00 13.24 4.00
CA ASP A 77 1.21 13.55 5.19
C ASP A 77 0.91 12.28 6.03
N VAL A 78 1.92 11.42 6.17
CA VAL A 78 1.78 10.17 6.90
C VAL A 78 1.74 10.43 8.40
N HIS A 79 0.67 9.97 9.01
CA HIS A 79 0.45 10.00 10.46
C HIS A 79 0.49 8.58 11.01
N ILE A 80 1.28 8.36 12.07
CA ILE A 80 1.46 7.04 12.69
C ILE A 80 1.01 7.12 14.15
N GLU A 81 0.15 6.19 14.55
CA GLU A 81 -0.26 6.00 15.94
C GLU A 81 0.10 4.59 16.38
N ILE A 82 0.67 4.48 17.57
CA ILE A 82 1.13 3.20 18.13
C ILE A 82 0.57 3.03 19.53
N SER A 83 0.01 1.85 19.80
CA SER A 83 -0.45 1.46 21.14
C SER A 83 -0.11 0.00 21.38
N GLY A 84 0.92 -0.26 22.19
CA GLY A 84 1.39 -1.62 22.46
C GLY A 84 1.85 -2.32 21.17
N ASN A 85 1.22 -3.43 20.85
CA ASN A 85 1.55 -4.25 19.68
C ASN A 85 0.70 -3.95 18.45
N LEU A 86 -0.06 -2.86 18.48
CA LEU A 86 -0.89 -2.43 17.35
C LEU A 86 -0.51 -1.02 16.94
N ALA A 87 -0.59 -0.77 15.64
CA ALA A 87 -0.35 0.55 15.10
C ALA A 87 -1.16 0.74 13.82
N PHE A 88 -1.39 1.99 13.47
CA PHE A 88 -1.89 2.34 12.15
C PHE A 88 -1.10 3.53 11.60
N ALA A 89 -1.01 3.56 10.28
CA ALA A 89 -0.47 4.71 9.55
C ALA A 89 -1.44 5.09 8.45
N TYR A 90 -1.73 6.36 8.30
CA TYR A 90 -2.57 6.83 7.21
C TYR A 90 -1.98 8.09 6.58
N GLY A 91 -2.34 8.30 5.33
CA GLY A 91 -1.92 9.45 4.57
C GLY A 91 -2.51 9.40 3.18
N VAL A 92 -1.89 10.12 2.27
CA VAL A 92 -2.20 10.03 0.85
C VAL A 92 -1.01 9.48 0.11
N SER A 93 -1.27 8.76 -0.98
CA SER A 93 -0.20 8.22 -1.80
C SER A 93 -0.40 8.60 -3.26
N ARG A 94 0.71 8.83 -3.95
CA ARG A 94 0.72 9.07 -5.38
C ARG A 94 1.40 7.90 -6.06
N MET A 95 0.70 7.25 -6.97
CA MET A 95 1.25 6.20 -7.80
C MET A 95 1.32 6.69 -9.24
N SER A 96 2.49 6.58 -9.85
CA SER A 96 2.71 7.04 -11.22
C SER A 96 3.73 6.17 -11.94
N GLY A 97 3.69 6.19 -13.26
CA GLY A 97 4.61 5.46 -14.10
C GLY A 97 4.06 5.32 -15.51
N THR A 98 4.70 4.47 -16.31
CA THR A 98 4.30 4.22 -17.69
C THR A 98 3.98 2.75 -17.87
N LYS A 99 2.81 2.46 -18.40
CA LYS A 99 2.40 1.10 -18.73
C LYS A 99 2.87 0.70 -20.12
N ARG A 100 2.96 -0.61 -20.36
CA ARG A 100 3.39 -1.15 -21.66
C ARG A 100 2.45 -0.75 -22.81
N ASN A 101 1.17 -0.50 -22.51
CA ASN A 101 0.18 -0.02 -23.49
C ASN A 101 0.27 1.49 -23.76
N GLY A 102 1.22 2.19 -23.16
CA GLY A 102 1.43 3.62 -23.34
C GLY A 102 0.68 4.51 -22.35
N GLU A 103 -0.22 3.97 -21.53
CA GLU A 103 -0.88 4.73 -20.48
C GLU A 103 0.13 5.24 -19.45
N ARG A 104 -0.12 6.43 -18.91
CA ARG A 104 0.69 7.05 -17.88
C ARG A 104 -0.15 7.39 -16.66
N PRO A 105 -0.52 6.38 -15.85
CA PRO A 105 -1.28 6.64 -14.64
C PRO A 105 -0.52 7.58 -13.70
N ASP A 106 -1.25 8.48 -13.08
CA ASP A 106 -0.76 9.40 -12.06
C ASP A 106 -1.93 9.71 -11.14
N ILE A 107 -2.06 8.92 -10.06
CA ILE A 107 -3.26 8.89 -9.23
C ILE A 107 -2.88 9.10 -7.78
N TRP A 108 -3.58 10.03 -7.11
CA TRP A 108 -3.55 10.19 -5.67
C TRP A 108 -4.66 9.36 -5.03
N THR A 109 -4.29 8.60 -3.99
CA THR A 109 -5.22 7.74 -3.24
C THR A 109 -5.18 8.08 -1.76
N ARG A 110 -6.18 7.58 -1.04
CA ARG A 110 -6.15 7.53 0.42
C ARG A 110 -5.62 6.16 0.82
N VAL A 111 -4.68 6.12 1.75
CA VAL A 111 -4.06 4.87 2.17
C VAL A 111 -4.04 4.74 3.68
N THR A 112 -4.38 3.56 4.17
CA THR A 112 -4.26 3.20 5.59
C THR A 112 -3.57 1.84 5.69
N HIS A 113 -2.53 1.78 6.51
CA HIS A 113 -1.86 0.54 6.88
C HIS A 113 -2.12 0.28 8.35
N CYS A 114 -2.57 -0.93 8.67
CA CYS A 114 -2.69 -1.39 10.06
C CYS A 114 -1.58 -2.41 10.32
N PHE A 115 -0.89 -2.24 11.44
CA PHE A 115 0.26 -3.06 11.79
C PHE A 115 0.00 -3.82 13.07
N ARG A 116 0.60 -5.00 13.16
CA ARG A 116 0.64 -5.82 14.36
C ARG A 116 2.08 -6.25 14.61
N LYS A 117 2.54 -6.11 15.86
CA LYS A 117 3.87 -6.57 16.25
C LYS A 117 3.77 -8.04 16.65
N GLU A 118 4.46 -8.90 15.93
CA GLU A 118 4.47 -10.34 16.10
C GLU A 118 5.91 -10.79 16.33
N ARG A 119 6.18 -11.43 17.47
CA ARG A 119 7.52 -11.93 17.79
C ARG A 119 8.62 -10.84 17.67
N GLY A 120 8.30 -9.63 18.11
CA GLY A 120 9.22 -8.49 18.06
C GLY A 120 9.32 -7.81 16.69
N GLU A 121 8.58 -8.25 15.69
CA GLU A 121 8.57 -7.66 14.35
C GLU A 121 7.21 -7.06 13.99
N TRP A 122 7.22 -5.87 13.44
CA TRP A 122 6.02 -5.26 12.90
C TRP A 122 5.65 -5.89 11.56
N LYS A 123 4.38 -6.27 11.40
CA LYS A 123 3.81 -6.80 10.16
C LYS A 123 2.59 -5.99 9.77
N ILE A 124 2.36 -5.86 8.47
CA ILE A 124 1.16 -5.22 7.94
C ILE A 124 0.01 -6.23 8.02
N ALA A 125 -0.96 -5.96 8.89
CA ALA A 125 -2.13 -6.84 9.09
C ALA A 125 -3.30 -6.46 8.18
N HIS A 126 -3.37 -5.19 7.76
CA HIS A 126 -4.40 -4.68 6.85
C HIS A 126 -3.87 -3.51 6.05
N LEU A 127 -4.26 -3.47 4.80
CA LEU A 127 -3.91 -2.39 3.87
C LEU A 127 -5.17 -2.01 3.10
N HIS A 128 -5.47 -0.71 3.07
CA HIS A 128 -6.65 -0.20 2.39
C HIS A 128 -6.29 1.05 1.58
N ASP A 129 -6.46 0.94 0.27
CA ASP A 129 -6.38 2.06 -0.66
C ASP A 129 -7.75 2.40 -1.19
N SER A 130 -8.03 3.68 -1.37
CA SER A 130 -9.29 4.10 -1.98
C SER A 130 -9.15 5.45 -2.67
N VAL A 131 -10.07 5.70 -3.60
CA VAL A 131 -10.34 7.03 -4.15
C VAL A 131 -11.81 7.35 -3.92
N PRO A 132 -12.17 8.63 -3.72
CA PRO A 132 -13.59 8.98 -3.61
C PRO A 132 -14.28 8.85 -4.97
N PHE A 133 -15.58 8.65 -4.94
CA PHE A 133 -16.44 8.84 -6.11
C PHE A 133 -16.87 10.29 -6.19
N TYR A 134 -17.09 10.79 -7.42
CA TYR A 134 -17.86 12.01 -7.59
C TYR A 134 -19.33 11.75 -7.27
N MET A 135 -19.86 12.51 -6.32
CA MET A 135 -21.24 12.37 -5.86
C MET A 135 -22.19 13.27 -6.67
N ASP A 136 -22.04 13.24 -7.99
CA ASP A 136 -22.79 14.06 -8.95
C ASP A 136 -23.74 13.22 -9.82
N GLY A 137 -24.00 11.97 -9.40
CA GLY A 137 -24.82 11.02 -10.15
C GLY A 137 -24.04 10.17 -11.15
N SER A 138 -22.78 10.51 -11.45
CA SER A 138 -21.94 9.71 -12.37
C SER A 138 -21.31 8.50 -11.68
N TYR A 139 -21.05 8.60 -10.38
CA TYR A 139 -20.32 7.61 -9.59
C TYR A 139 -18.94 7.27 -10.17
N ARG A 140 -18.33 8.21 -10.90
CA ARG A 140 -16.98 8.02 -11.42
C ARG A 140 -15.96 8.18 -10.30
N ALA A 141 -14.89 7.35 -10.36
CA ALA A 141 -13.76 7.48 -9.45
C ALA A 141 -13.07 8.85 -9.68
N ALA A 142 -12.79 9.56 -8.60
CA ALA A 142 -12.19 10.90 -8.65
C ALA A 142 -10.66 10.79 -8.75
N THR A 143 -10.16 10.30 -9.88
CA THR A 143 -8.73 10.05 -10.12
C THR A 143 -7.95 11.30 -10.49
N ASP A 144 -8.62 12.42 -10.67
CA ASP A 144 -8.02 13.72 -11.02
C ASP A 144 -7.73 14.60 -9.81
N LEU A 145 -8.11 14.16 -8.60
CA LEU A 145 -7.88 14.92 -7.38
C LEU A 145 -6.39 14.94 -7.01
N LYS A 146 -5.97 16.05 -6.41
CA LYS A 146 -4.62 16.26 -5.87
C LYS A 146 -4.72 16.86 -4.48
N PRO A 147 -3.80 16.50 -3.55
CA PRO A 147 -3.77 17.08 -2.22
C PRO A 147 -3.36 18.55 -2.22
#